data_c063d2a43a78f63395381d3535c145d1
#
_entry.id   c063d2a43a78f63395381d3535c145d1
#
_cell.length_a   1.000
_cell.length_b   1.000
_cell.length_c   1.000
_cell.angle_alpha   90.00
_cell.angle_beta   90.00
_cell.angle_gamma   90.00
#
_symmetry.space_group_name_H-M   'P 1'
#
loop_
_entity.id
_entity.type
_entity.pdbx_description
1 polymer ?
#
loop_
_entity_poly.entity_id
_entity_poly.type
_entity_poly.pdbx_seq_one_letter_code
_entity_poly.pdbx_strand_id
1 'polypeptide(L)'
;MPERTFTVAEAQALLDETIRPLAERLSALIAELGPLQRQWQKILIAIGSNGGGLDHERAGQLRERLEAGQAEMRELVGEITSHGVQVKDPAQGLLDFPSIIDGEDALLCWRVGEPRIAFWHSLEDGFAGRRPLP
;
A
#
# COMPACT_ATOMS: atom_id res chain seq x y z
N MET A 1 -21.64 -5.31 -9.81
CA MET A 1 -20.54 -5.83 -10.61
C MET A 1 -19.87 -6.99 -9.92
N PRO A 2 -19.77 -8.16 -10.54
CA PRO A 2 -19.02 -9.22 -9.88
C PRO A 2 -17.56 -8.80 -9.75
N GLU A 3 -17.03 -8.92 -8.56
CA GLU A 3 -15.64 -8.68 -8.33
C GLU A 3 -14.81 -9.77 -9.00
N ARG A 4 -13.65 -9.39 -9.52
CA ARG A 4 -12.72 -10.38 -10.03
C ARG A 4 -12.26 -11.29 -8.90
N THR A 5 -12.28 -12.60 -9.12
CA THR A 5 -11.70 -13.57 -8.20
C THR A 5 -10.52 -14.26 -8.85
N PHE A 6 -9.60 -14.73 -8.03
CA PHE A 6 -8.37 -15.38 -8.47
C PHE A 6 -8.28 -16.78 -7.88
N THR A 7 -7.83 -17.74 -8.68
CA THR A 7 -7.27 -18.94 -8.10
C THR A 7 -5.91 -18.62 -7.50
N VAL A 8 -5.37 -19.49 -6.66
CA VAL A 8 -4.03 -19.29 -6.08
C VAL A 8 -2.98 -19.13 -7.21
N ALA A 9 -3.07 -19.96 -8.24
CA ALA A 9 -2.12 -19.90 -9.38
C ALA A 9 -2.25 -18.57 -10.13
N GLU A 10 -3.46 -18.11 -10.38
CA GLU A 10 -3.69 -16.83 -11.05
C GLU A 10 -3.17 -15.66 -10.22
N ALA A 11 -3.45 -15.66 -8.93
CA ALA A 11 -2.97 -14.63 -8.02
C ALA A 11 -1.44 -14.61 -7.96
N GLN A 12 -0.83 -15.79 -7.86
CA GLN A 12 0.63 -15.90 -7.82
C GLN A 12 1.27 -15.38 -9.10
N ALA A 13 0.72 -15.72 -10.26
CA ALA A 13 1.22 -15.25 -11.56
C ALA A 13 1.12 -13.73 -11.65
N LEU A 14 -0.01 -13.15 -11.26
CA LEU A 14 -0.20 -11.71 -11.27
C LEU A 14 0.75 -11.01 -10.30
N LEU A 15 0.94 -11.58 -9.11
CA LEU A 15 1.89 -11.07 -8.13
C LEU A 15 3.30 -11.00 -8.73
N ASP A 16 3.76 -12.10 -9.30
CA ASP A 16 5.13 -12.19 -9.81
C ASP A 16 5.36 -11.32 -11.05
N GLU A 17 4.38 -11.26 -11.94
CA GLU A 17 4.51 -10.53 -13.20
C GLU A 17 4.31 -9.02 -13.06
N THR A 18 3.44 -8.60 -12.16
CA THR A 18 2.97 -7.21 -12.15
C THR A 18 2.94 -6.57 -10.76
N ILE A 19 2.33 -7.21 -9.78
CA ILE A 19 1.95 -6.57 -8.53
C ILE A 19 3.14 -6.38 -7.57
N ARG A 20 4.03 -7.36 -7.48
CA ARG A 20 5.15 -7.32 -6.53
C ARG A 20 5.98 -6.03 -6.63
N PRO A 21 6.48 -5.64 -7.83
CA PRO A 21 7.27 -4.40 -7.91
C PRO A 21 6.47 -3.16 -7.56
N LEU A 22 5.18 -3.12 -7.88
CA LEU A 22 4.31 -1.99 -7.52
C LEU A 22 4.15 -1.89 -6.00
N ALA A 23 3.90 -3.00 -5.34
CA ALA A 23 3.73 -3.05 -3.89
C ALA A 23 5.02 -2.71 -3.16
N GLU A 24 6.15 -3.21 -3.64
CA GLU A 24 7.47 -2.89 -3.09
C GLU A 24 7.77 -1.40 -3.23
N ARG A 25 7.49 -0.81 -4.39
CA ARG A 25 7.67 0.63 -4.59
C ARG A 25 6.75 1.45 -3.68
N LEU A 26 5.49 1.04 -3.56
CA LEU A 26 4.52 1.72 -2.69
C LEU A 26 4.98 1.73 -1.23
N SER A 27 5.39 0.59 -0.71
CA SER A 27 5.90 0.46 0.66
C SER A 27 7.16 1.32 0.88
N ALA A 28 8.10 1.26 -0.06
CA ALA A 28 9.34 2.04 0.01
C ALA A 28 9.05 3.55 -0.05
N LEU A 29 8.13 3.96 -0.90
CA LEU A 29 7.75 5.37 -1.04
C LEU A 29 7.16 5.91 0.26
N ILE A 30 6.28 5.16 0.90
CA ILE A 30 5.68 5.56 2.18
C ILE A 30 6.77 5.72 3.25
N ALA A 31 7.75 4.81 3.28
CA ALA A 31 8.88 4.90 4.19
C ALA A 31 9.73 6.15 3.92
N GLU A 32 9.92 6.51 2.65
CA GLU A 32 10.64 7.73 2.27
C GLU A 32 9.91 9.01 2.68
N LEU A 33 8.58 9.00 2.55
CA LEU A 33 7.77 10.20 2.82
C LEU A 33 7.56 10.46 4.30
N GLY A 34 7.65 9.44 5.14
CA GLY A 34 7.42 9.59 6.59
C GLY A 34 8.25 10.68 7.25
N PRO A 35 9.59 10.67 7.11
CA PRO A 35 10.44 11.72 7.67
C PRO A 35 10.13 13.11 7.10
N LEU A 36 9.80 13.20 5.82
CA LEU A 36 9.45 14.46 5.17
C LEU A 36 8.13 15.02 5.72
N GLN A 37 7.18 14.13 5.97
CA GLN A 37 5.90 14.51 6.56
C GLN A 37 6.10 15.08 7.97
N ARG A 38 6.98 14.46 8.77
CA ARG A 38 7.31 14.96 10.11
C ARG A 38 8.00 16.31 10.06
N GLN A 39 8.91 16.53 9.11
CA GLN A 39 9.55 17.83 8.91
C GLN A 39 8.52 18.91 8.56
N TRP A 40 7.59 18.58 7.69
CA TRP A 40 6.51 19.48 7.29
C TRP A 40 5.64 19.87 8.48
N GLN A 41 5.28 18.92 9.34
CA GLN A 41 4.52 19.19 10.56
C GLN A 41 5.25 20.18 11.48
N LYS A 42 6.56 20.03 11.63
CA LYS A 42 7.37 20.96 12.42
C LYS A 42 7.35 22.37 11.85
N ILE A 43 7.42 22.49 10.52
CA ILE A 43 7.34 23.78 9.83
C ILE A 43 6.00 24.45 10.11
N LEU A 44 4.90 23.73 9.98
CA LEU A 44 3.56 24.25 10.24
C LEU A 44 3.41 24.74 11.69
N ILE A 45 3.94 23.98 12.64
CA ILE A 45 3.91 24.38 14.06
C ILE A 45 4.72 25.65 14.28
N ALA A 46 5.91 25.75 13.70
CA ALA A 46 6.77 26.91 13.82
C ALA A 46 6.10 28.17 13.26
N ILE A 47 5.44 28.08 12.12
CA ILE A 47 4.68 29.18 11.53
C ILE A 47 3.58 29.64 12.48
N GLY A 48 2.85 28.70 13.06
CA GLY A 48 1.77 29.02 14.01
C GLY A 48 2.24 29.61 15.33
N SER A 49 3.48 29.33 15.74
CA SER A 49 4.02 29.76 17.03
C SER A 49 4.56 31.19 17.03
N ASN A 50 5.42 31.57 16.07
CA ASN A 50 6.11 32.84 16.11
C ASN A 50 6.44 33.46 14.75
N GLY A 51 6.11 32.77 13.65
CA GLY A 51 6.23 33.30 12.29
C GLY A 51 7.64 33.69 11.84
N GLY A 52 8.67 33.40 12.62
CA GLY A 52 10.02 33.81 12.32
C GLY A 52 10.94 32.68 11.87
N GLY A 53 11.96 33.03 11.08
CA GLY A 53 13.05 32.10 10.75
C GLY A 53 12.72 30.99 9.76
N LEU A 54 11.65 31.11 9.01
CA LEU A 54 11.27 30.10 8.01
C LEU A 54 12.10 30.28 6.74
N ASP A 55 12.77 29.20 6.30
CA ASP A 55 13.39 29.12 4.98
C ASP A 55 12.29 28.75 3.97
N HIS A 56 11.77 29.75 3.26
CA HIS A 56 10.67 29.58 2.32
C HIS A 56 11.03 28.68 1.14
N GLU A 57 12.27 28.76 0.66
CA GLU A 57 12.73 27.94 -0.46
C GLU A 57 12.75 26.46 -0.06
N ARG A 58 13.33 26.17 1.11
CA ARG A 58 13.39 24.80 1.61
C ARG A 58 11.99 24.24 1.91
N ALA A 59 11.13 25.06 2.51
CA ALA A 59 9.74 24.68 2.76
C ALA A 59 8.99 24.37 1.46
N GLY A 60 9.21 25.19 0.42
CA GLY A 60 8.62 24.96 -0.89
C GLY A 60 9.09 23.67 -1.55
N GLN A 61 10.40 23.39 -1.48
CA GLN A 61 10.96 22.14 -1.99
C GLN A 61 10.39 20.93 -1.27
N LEU A 62 10.27 21.00 0.03
CA LEU A 62 9.69 19.93 0.85
C LEU A 62 8.24 19.67 0.47
N ARG A 63 7.46 20.73 0.32
CA ARG A 63 6.05 20.61 -0.09
C ARG A 63 5.93 19.97 -1.45
N GLU A 64 6.74 20.39 -2.43
CA GLU A 64 6.75 19.80 -3.76
C GLU A 64 7.08 18.31 -3.73
N ARG A 65 8.07 17.92 -2.92
CA ARG A 65 8.46 16.52 -2.78
C ARG A 65 7.32 15.69 -2.17
N LEU A 66 6.64 16.23 -1.15
CA LEU A 66 5.50 15.56 -0.53
C LEU A 66 4.32 15.42 -1.49
N GLU A 67 4.01 16.47 -2.23
CA GLU A 67 2.92 16.44 -3.22
C GLU A 67 3.20 15.43 -4.34
N ALA A 68 4.43 15.41 -4.84
CA ALA A 68 4.84 14.45 -5.87
C ALA A 68 4.77 13.01 -5.35
N GLY A 69 5.22 12.79 -4.12
CA GLY A 69 5.16 11.47 -3.49
C GLY A 69 3.73 10.99 -3.27
N GLN A 70 2.85 11.87 -2.84
CA GLN A 70 1.44 11.54 -2.65
C GLN A 70 0.76 11.21 -3.97
N ALA A 71 1.11 11.93 -5.05
CA ALA A 71 0.59 11.64 -6.38
C ALA A 71 1.07 10.27 -6.86
N GLU A 72 2.34 9.96 -6.69
CA GLU A 72 2.88 8.64 -7.04
C GLU A 72 2.20 7.53 -6.24
N MET A 73 1.97 7.75 -4.96
CA MET A 73 1.24 6.82 -4.09
C MET A 73 -0.14 6.49 -4.64
N ARG A 74 -0.90 7.52 -5.02
CA ARG A 74 -2.24 7.34 -5.60
C ARG A 74 -2.19 6.56 -6.90
N GLU A 75 -1.20 6.82 -7.75
CA GLU A 75 -1.02 6.10 -9.00
C GLU A 75 -0.71 4.62 -8.75
N LEU A 76 0.18 4.32 -7.82
CA LEU A 76 0.54 2.94 -7.48
C LEU A 76 -0.66 2.16 -6.93
N VAL A 77 -1.41 2.76 -6.00
CA VAL A 77 -2.62 2.14 -5.45
C VAL A 77 -3.65 1.93 -6.55
N GLY A 78 -3.86 2.93 -7.41
CA GLY A 78 -4.79 2.82 -8.53
C GLY A 78 -4.41 1.71 -9.50
N GLU A 79 -3.12 1.57 -9.80
CA GLU A 79 -2.65 0.53 -10.70
C GLU A 79 -2.85 -0.86 -10.09
N ILE A 80 -2.50 -1.04 -8.82
CA ILE A 80 -2.73 -2.30 -8.11
C ILE A 80 -4.22 -2.65 -8.10
N THR A 81 -5.06 -1.71 -7.69
CA THR A 81 -6.51 -1.96 -7.57
C THR A 81 -7.19 -2.17 -8.91
N SER A 82 -6.64 -1.62 -10.00
CA SER A 82 -7.18 -1.83 -11.34
C SER A 82 -7.13 -3.30 -11.77
N HIS A 83 -6.25 -4.09 -11.17
CA HIS A 83 -6.16 -5.53 -11.43
C HIS A 83 -7.12 -6.36 -10.57
N GLY A 84 -7.91 -5.73 -9.71
CA GLY A 84 -8.82 -6.42 -8.80
C GLY A 84 -8.21 -6.80 -7.45
N VAL A 85 -6.99 -6.37 -7.19
CA VAL A 85 -6.27 -6.59 -5.92
C VAL A 85 -6.63 -5.49 -4.93
N GLN A 86 -6.84 -5.84 -3.68
CA GLN A 86 -7.18 -4.88 -2.62
C GLN A 86 -5.94 -4.50 -1.83
N VAL A 87 -5.71 -3.21 -1.64
CA VAL A 87 -4.62 -2.71 -0.80
C VAL A 87 -5.16 -2.50 0.60
N LYS A 88 -4.70 -3.31 1.56
CA LYS A 88 -5.19 -3.25 2.95
C LYS A 88 -4.32 -2.37 3.83
N ASP A 89 -3.01 -2.42 3.66
CA ASP A 89 -2.07 -1.56 4.38
C ASP A 89 -0.91 -1.21 3.44
N PRO A 90 -0.96 -0.02 2.83
CA PRO A 90 0.07 0.36 1.85
C PRO A 90 1.49 0.41 2.44
N ALA A 91 1.62 0.84 3.69
CA ALA A 91 2.93 0.97 4.33
C ALA A 91 3.63 -0.38 4.47
N GLN A 92 2.87 -1.42 4.81
CA GLN A 92 3.40 -2.78 4.93
C GLN A 92 3.38 -3.53 3.61
N GLY A 93 2.76 -2.97 2.57
CA GLY A 93 2.54 -3.67 1.32
C GLY A 93 1.64 -4.88 1.51
N LEU A 94 0.61 -4.74 2.35
CA LEU A 94 -0.34 -5.80 2.66
C LEU A 94 -1.47 -5.77 1.66
N LEU A 95 -1.62 -6.86 0.90
CA LEU A 95 -2.58 -6.97 -0.20
C LEU A 95 -3.46 -8.19 -0.04
N ASP A 96 -4.69 -8.08 -0.53
CA ASP A 96 -5.63 -9.20 -0.58
C ASP A 96 -6.11 -9.43 -2.01
N PHE A 97 -6.08 -10.69 -2.43
CA PHE A 97 -6.57 -11.13 -3.74
C PHE A 97 -7.88 -11.87 -3.53
N PRO A 98 -9.01 -11.32 -3.98
CA PRO A 98 -10.30 -12.01 -3.83
C PRO A 98 -10.26 -13.40 -4.47
N SER A 99 -10.78 -14.38 -3.75
CA SER A 99 -10.76 -15.78 -4.17
C SER A 99 -12.01 -16.53 -3.68
N ILE A 100 -12.11 -17.77 -4.04
CA ILE A 100 -13.14 -18.66 -3.54
C ILE A 100 -12.43 -19.92 -3.02
N ILE A 101 -12.66 -20.26 -1.75
CA ILE A 101 -12.09 -21.44 -1.10
C ILE A 101 -13.24 -22.25 -0.54
N ASP A 102 -13.34 -23.51 -0.94
CA ASP A 102 -14.41 -24.43 -0.53
C ASP A 102 -15.80 -23.84 -0.77
N GLY A 103 -15.96 -23.14 -1.91
CA GLY A 103 -17.24 -22.57 -2.30
C GLY A 103 -17.60 -21.25 -1.61
N GLU A 104 -16.75 -20.73 -0.76
CA GLU A 104 -16.99 -19.48 -0.03
C GLU A 104 -16.00 -18.41 -0.43
N ASP A 105 -16.46 -17.15 -0.39
CA ASP A 105 -15.61 -15.99 -0.65
C ASP A 105 -14.48 -15.93 0.38
N ALA A 106 -13.27 -15.68 -0.11
CA ALA A 106 -12.08 -15.60 0.71
C ALA A 106 -11.13 -14.55 0.13
N LEU A 107 -10.09 -14.22 0.88
CA LEU A 107 -9.04 -13.31 0.46
C LEU A 107 -7.70 -14.02 0.62
N LEU A 108 -6.96 -14.10 -0.49
CA LEU A 108 -5.58 -14.58 -0.47
C LEU A 108 -4.71 -13.42 0.00
N CYS A 109 -3.97 -13.62 1.07
CA CYS A 109 -3.24 -12.56 1.75
C CYS A 109 -1.75 -12.62 1.47
N TRP A 110 -1.18 -11.49 1.06
CA TRP A 110 0.25 -11.39 0.82
C TRP A 110 0.77 -10.06 1.32
N ARG A 111 1.99 -10.07 1.84
CA ARG A 111 2.66 -8.86 2.32
C ARG A 111 4.06 -8.78 1.71
N VAL A 112 4.52 -7.56 1.41
CA VAL A 112 5.88 -7.32 0.93
C VAL A 112 6.89 -8.01 1.83
N GLY A 113 7.80 -8.75 1.24
CA GLY A 113 8.79 -9.57 1.94
C GLY A 113 8.46 -11.05 1.97
N GLU A 114 7.19 -11.42 1.78
CA GLU A 114 6.82 -12.84 1.70
C GLU A 114 7.18 -13.38 0.31
N PRO A 115 7.78 -14.58 0.23
CA PRO A 115 8.24 -15.09 -1.09
C PRO A 115 7.11 -15.48 -2.03
N ARG A 116 5.96 -15.87 -1.47
CA ARG A 116 4.81 -16.30 -2.27
C ARG A 116 3.52 -16.09 -1.50
N ILE A 117 2.39 -16.21 -2.20
CA ILE A 117 1.07 -16.25 -1.56
C ILE A 117 0.93 -17.60 -0.87
N ALA A 118 0.88 -17.60 0.45
CA ALA A 118 0.84 -18.82 1.27
C ALA A 118 -0.29 -18.81 2.29
N PHE A 119 -1.05 -17.73 2.38
CA PHE A 119 -2.07 -17.55 3.42
C PHE A 119 -3.36 -17.00 2.85
N TRP A 120 -4.44 -17.24 3.58
CA TRP A 120 -5.74 -16.68 3.26
C TRP A 120 -6.49 -16.33 4.54
N HIS A 121 -7.53 -15.52 4.42
CA HIS A 121 -8.46 -15.26 5.53
C HIS A 121 -9.86 -15.06 4.97
N SER A 122 -10.86 -15.17 5.85
CA SER A 122 -12.24 -14.88 5.48
C SER A 122 -12.40 -13.36 5.24
N LEU A 123 -13.52 -12.98 4.65
CA LEU A 123 -13.82 -11.55 4.43
C LEU A 123 -13.86 -10.76 5.74
N GLU A 124 -14.18 -11.41 6.84
CA GLU A 124 -14.39 -10.78 8.15
C GLU A 124 -13.12 -10.72 9.00
N ASP A 125 -12.23 -11.73 8.88
CA ASP A 125 -11.12 -11.91 9.82
C ASP A 125 -9.95 -10.96 9.64
N GLY A 126 -9.64 -10.57 8.43
CA GLY A 126 -8.46 -9.73 8.15
C GLY A 126 -7.13 -10.44 8.42
N PHE A 127 -6.03 -9.67 8.42
CA PHE A 127 -4.67 -10.19 8.53
C PHE A 127 -4.44 -11.03 9.79
N ALA A 128 -4.99 -10.60 10.92
CA ALA A 128 -4.82 -11.32 12.19
C ALA A 128 -5.41 -12.72 12.18
N GLY A 129 -6.41 -12.96 11.34
CA GLY A 129 -7.05 -14.26 11.19
C GLY A 129 -6.53 -15.10 10.04
N ARG A 130 -5.39 -14.72 9.45
CA ARG A 130 -4.83 -15.42 8.28
C ARG A 130 -4.44 -16.85 8.62
N ARG A 131 -4.69 -17.75 7.68
CA ARG A 131 -4.40 -19.18 7.80
C ARG A 131 -3.56 -19.65 6.63
N PRO A 132 -2.72 -20.68 6.82
CA PRO A 132 -1.99 -21.28 5.70
C PRO A 132 -2.96 -21.84 4.65
N LEU A 133 -2.58 -21.71 3.40
CA LEU A 133 -3.29 -22.35 2.30
C LEU A 133 -3.21 -23.87 2.43
N PRO A 134 -4.27 -24.60 2.05
CA PRO A 134 -4.26 -26.07 2.10
C PRO A 134 -3.22 -26.68 1.16
#